data_50e4d754b6e9291ac3ba06c36a6447bd
#
_entry.id   50e4d754b6e9291ac3ba06c36a6447bd
#
_cell.length_a   1.000
_cell.length_b   1.000
_cell.length_c   1.000
_cell.angle_alpha   90.00
_cell.angle_beta   90.00
_cell.angle_gamma   90.00
#
_symmetry.space_group_name_H-M   'P 1'
#
loop_
_entity.id
_entity.type
_entity.pdbx_description
1 polymer ?
#
loop_
_entity_poly.entity_id
_entity_poly.type
_entity_poly.pdbx_seq_one_letter_code
_entity_poly.pdbx_strand_id
1 'polypeptide(L)'
;MIRRAVRRTALFCLALLLVACAWELYKLIGPEDGGSVFGVQMIPKTSDRAMPHTWDMVQRLGEPENRGGDQPIWITVAGYAWYTFRLSLLGWVLGVVVGVSLAVLMARFKFAERGLLPWVIMSQTVPLIALAPQVVSWSGRFDLFGWEWPRWASVCVLAAFLSFFPVTVGTLRGLKSAPAAAVELMDSY
;
A
#
# COMPACT_ATOMS: atom_id res chain seq x y z
N MET A 1 -1.86 -32.86 -3.14
CA MET A 1 -2.00 -31.39 -3.25
C MET A 1 -3.31 -30.88 -2.69
N ILE A 2 -4.44 -31.46 -3.03
CA ILE A 2 -5.81 -31.04 -2.63
C ILE A 2 -5.98 -30.94 -1.10
N ARG A 3 -5.56 -31.93 -0.32
CA ARG A 3 -5.67 -31.91 1.16
C ARG A 3 -4.94 -30.73 1.81
N ARG A 4 -3.79 -30.30 1.26
CA ARG A 4 -3.04 -29.15 1.78
C ARG A 4 -3.73 -27.83 1.43
N ALA A 5 -4.35 -27.73 0.24
CA ALA A 5 -5.13 -26.58 -0.16
C ALA A 5 -6.36 -26.43 0.73
N VAL A 6 -7.15 -27.50 0.89
CA VAL A 6 -8.35 -27.53 1.75
C VAL A 6 -8.00 -27.14 3.20
N ARG A 7 -6.92 -27.70 3.76
CA ARG A 7 -6.47 -27.34 5.11
C ARG A 7 -6.11 -25.86 5.23
N ARG A 8 -5.42 -25.29 4.22
CA ARG A 8 -5.06 -23.85 4.23
C ARG A 8 -6.29 -22.98 4.16
N THR A 9 -7.25 -23.31 3.28
CA THR A 9 -8.52 -22.58 3.19
C THR A 9 -9.32 -22.67 4.48
N ALA A 10 -9.42 -23.87 5.08
CA ALA A 10 -10.09 -24.06 6.36
C ALA A 10 -9.45 -23.25 7.49
N LEU A 11 -8.12 -23.24 7.59
CA LEU A 11 -7.39 -22.45 8.58
C LEU A 11 -7.59 -20.93 8.35
N PHE A 12 -7.65 -20.49 7.10
CA PHE A 12 -7.94 -19.09 6.76
C PHE A 12 -9.37 -18.70 7.18
N CYS A 13 -10.37 -19.52 6.83
CA CYS A 13 -11.75 -19.28 7.27
C CYS A 13 -11.88 -19.30 8.80
N LEU A 14 -11.19 -20.24 9.46
CA LEU A 14 -11.18 -20.29 10.93
C LEU A 14 -10.57 -19.01 11.53
N ALA A 15 -9.46 -18.51 10.97
CA ALA A 15 -8.86 -17.26 11.43
C ALA A 15 -9.81 -16.07 11.27
N LEU A 16 -10.52 -15.97 10.13
CA LEU A 16 -11.53 -14.92 9.92
C LEU A 16 -12.69 -15.04 10.93
N LEU A 17 -13.15 -16.24 11.19
CA LEU A 17 -14.20 -16.48 12.20
C LEU A 17 -13.73 -16.08 13.60
N LEU A 18 -12.50 -16.43 13.97
CA LEU A 18 -11.94 -16.03 15.27
C LEU A 18 -11.83 -14.51 15.42
N VAL A 19 -11.43 -13.80 14.35
CA VAL A 19 -11.38 -12.32 14.36
C VAL A 19 -12.80 -11.75 14.50
N ALA A 20 -13.78 -12.27 13.75
CA ALA A 20 -15.18 -11.85 13.87
C ALA A 20 -15.74 -12.12 15.27
N CYS A 21 -15.49 -13.30 15.83
CA CYS A 21 -15.90 -13.62 17.20
C CYS A 21 -15.24 -12.70 18.24
N ALA A 22 -13.94 -12.40 18.08
CA ALA A 22 -13.24 -11.47 18.98
C ALA A 22 -13.83 -10.05 18.88
N TRP A 23 -14.19 -9.62 17.66
CA TRP A 23 -14.87 -8.34 17.43
C TRP A 23 -16.22 -8.28 18.16
N GLU A 24 -17.09 -9.27 17.95
CA GLU A 24 -18.41 -9.33 18.60
C GLU A 24 -18.28 -9.45 20.14
N LEU A 25 -17.33 -10.27 20.61
CA LEU A 25 -17.08 -10.42 22.04
C LEU A 25 -16.63 -9.10 22.68
N TYR A 26 -15.72 -8.39 22.03
CA TYR A 26 -15.29 -7.09 22.50
C TYR A 26 -16.44 -6.07 22.50
N LYS A 27 -17.27 -6.07 21.44
CA LYS A 27 -18.47 -5.23 21.37
C LYS A 27 -19.46 -5.52 22.49
N LEU A 28 -19.60 -6.78 22.90
CA LEU A 28 -20.51 -7.20 23.98
C LEU A 28 -20.04 -6.76 25.37
N ILE A 29 -18.71 -6.76 25.60
CA ILE A 29 -18.11 -6.52 26.91
C ILE A 29 -17.64 -5.07 27.07
N GLY A 30 -17.31 -4.40 25.98
CA GLY A 30 -16.74 -3.07 25.97
C GLY A 30 -17.74 -1.97 26.34
N PRO A 31 -17.28 -0.84 26.91
CA PRO A 31 -18.13 0.28 27.25
C PRO A 31 -18.60 1.03 25.99
N GLU A 32 -19.90 1.35 25.89
CA GLU A 32 -20.49 2.04 24.73
C GLU A 32 -19.82 3.39 24.46
N ASP A 33 -19.53 4.16 25.50
CA ASP A 33 -18.91 5.50 25.39
C ASP A 33 -17.39 5.47 25.41
N GLY A 34 -16.77 4.28 25.49
CA GLY A 34 -15.35 4.11 25.67
C GLY A 34 -14.92 4.37 27.11
N GLY A 35 -13.65 4.12 27.41
CA GLY A 35 -13.07 4.35 28.74
C GLY A 35 -11.88 5.30 28.68
N SER A 36 -11.82 6.25 29.62
CA SER A 36 -10.65 7.10 29.83
C SER A 36 -9.87 6.62 31.05
N VAL A 37 -8.56 6.47 30.88
CA VAL A 37 -7.62 6.19 31.96
C VAL A 37 -6.68 7.39 32.06
N PHE A 38 -6.60 8.04 33.20
CA PHE A 38 -5.85 9.29 33.42
C PHE A 38 -6.22 10.44 32.49
N GLY A 39 -7.51 10.55 32.06
CA GLY A 39 -7.96 11.61 31.16
C GLY A 39 -7.65 11.38 29.68
N VAL A 40 -7.00 10.28 29.33
CA VAL A 40 -6.73 9.86 27.94
C VAL A 40 -7.71 8.73 27.58
N GLN A 41 -8.40 8.85 26.45
CA GLN A 41 -9.32 7.83 25.96
C GLN A 41 -8.49 6.62 25.46
N MET A 42 -8.36 5.59 26.29
CA MET A 42 -7.58 4.38 25.98
C MET A 42 -8.45 3.20 25.52
N ILE A 43 -9.71 3.16 25.96
CA ILE A 43 -10.63 2.07 25.60
C ILE A 43 -11.52 2.56 24.46
N PRO A 44 -11.49 1.89 23.28
CA PRO A 44 -12.33 2.27 22.15
C PRO A 44 -13.83 2.18 22.48
N LYS A 45 -14.63 3.04 21.82
CA LYS A 45 -16.08 3.01 21.93
C LYS A 45 -16.66 1.80 21.23
N THR A 46 -17.62 1.12 21.85
CA THR A 46 -18.33 -0.03 21.27
C THR A 46 -19.74 0.29 20.76
N SER A 47 -20.12 1.59 20.75
CA SER A 47 -21.41 2.02 20.20
C SER A 47 -21.55 1.57 18.72
N ASP A 48 -22.76 1.32 18.23
CA ASP A 48 -23.05 0.85 16.88
C ASP A 48 -22.46 1.75 15.77
N ARG A 49 -22.33 3.05 16.06
CA ARG A 49 -21.71 4.01 15.13
C ARG A 49 -20.20 3.84 15.02
N ALA A 50 -19.52 3.48 16.12
CA ALA A 50 -18.06 3.31 16.18
C ALA A 50 -17.64 1.88 15.83
N MET A 51 -18.46 0.89 16.22
CA MET A 51 -18.19 -0.53 16.09
C MET A 51 -19.49 -1.27 15.74
N PRO A 52 -19.94 -1.22 14.46
CA PRO A 52 -21.13 -1.94 14.03
C PRO A 52 -20.93 -3.45 14.12
N HIS A 53 -22.02 -4.21 14.20
CA HIS A 53 -21.97 -5.67 14.17
C HIS A 53 -21.46 -6.17 12.79
N THR A 54 -20.79 -7.29 12.80
CA THR A 54 -20.21 -7.87 11.57
C THR A 54 -21.27 -8.21 10.53
N TRP A 55 -22.46 -8.69 10.94
CA TRP A 55 -23.58 -8.95 10.03
C TRP A 55 -24.21 -7.68 9.47
N ASP A 56 -24.26 -6.59 10.24
CA ASP A 56 -24.78 -5.30 9.79
C ASP A 56 -23.86 -4.70 8.72
N MET A 57 -22.55 -4.87 8.86
CA MET A 57 -21.58 -4.49 7.82
C MET A 57 -21.85 -5.24 6.50
N VAL A 58 -22.14 -6.55 6.58
CA VAL A 58 -22.42 -7.36 5.39
C VAL A 58 -23.76 -6.97 4.75
N GLN A 59 -24.81 -6.77 5.57
CA GLN A 59 -26.11 -6.31 5.07
C GLN A 59 -26.01 -4.95 4.40
N ARG A 60 -25.30 -4.02 5.00
CA ARG A 60 -25.11 -2.67 4.48
C ARG A 60 -24.40 -2.62 3.13
N LEU A 61 -23.60 -3.63 2.77
CA LEU A 61 -23.02 -3.71 1.43
C LEU A 61 -24.08 -3.75 0.31
N GLY A 62 -25.25 -4.35 0.59
CA GLY A 62 -26.36 -4.40 -0.34
C GLY A 62 -27.28 -3.18 -0.35
N GLU A 63 -27.12 -2.27 0.65
CA GLU A 63 -27.95 -1.08 0.76
C GLU A 63 -27.41 0.07 -0.09
N PRO A 64 -28.26 1.02 -0.51
CA PRO A 64 -27.78 2.21 -1.22
C PRO A 64 -26.94 3.11 -0.32
N GLU A 65 -25.93 3.76 -0.89
CA GLU A 65 -25.01 4.67 -0.18
C GLU A 65 -25.75 5.85 0.46
N ASN A 66 -26.74 6.38 -0.26
CA ASN A 66 -27.56 7.52 0.18
C ASN A 66 -29.04 7.15 0.15
N ARG A 67 -29.86 7.78 1.01
CA ARG A 67 -31.31 7.56 1.11
C ARG A 67 -32.14 7.79 -0.17
N GLY A 68 -31.54 8.10 -1.28
CA GLY A 68 -32.16 8.29 -2.61
C GLY A 68 -31.32 7.72 -3.75
N GLY A 69 -30.28 6.95 -3.45
CA GLY A 69 -29.44 6.33 -4.46
C GLY A 69 -29.96 4.95 -4.85
N ASP A 70 -29.88 4.63 -6.14
CA ASP A 70 -30.32 3.31 -6.68
C ASP A 70 -29.19 2.25 -6.65
N GLN A 71 -27.94 2.64 -6.33
CA GLN A 71 -26.79 1.74 -6.40
C GLN A 71 -26.36 1.26 -5.01
N PRO A 72 -26.17 -0.06 -4.83
CA PRO A 72 -25.68 -0.62 -3.60
C PRO A 72 -24.24 -0.21 -3.33
N ILE A 73 -23.88 -0.07 -2.05
CA ILE A 73 -22.56 0.38 -1.57
C ILE A 73 -21.42 -0.43 -2.19
N TRP A 74 -21.59 -1.74 -2.37
CA TRP A 74 -20.52 -2.58 -2.92
C TRP A 74 -20.10 -2.16 -4.35
N ILE A 75 -21.02 -1.66 -5.18
CA ILE A 75 -20.71 -1.15 -6.53
C ILE A 75 -19.88 0.13 -6.42
N THR A 76 -20.28 1.04 -5.55
CA THR A 76 -19.57 2.29 -5.29
C THR A 76 -18.14 2.01 -4.77
N VAL A 77 -18.03 1.12 -3.79
CA VAL A 77 -16.72 0.71 -3.22
C VAL A 77 -15.86 0.04 -4.28
N ALA A 78 -16.42 -0.85 -5.10
CA ALA A 78 -15.69 -1.50 -6.20
C ALA A 78 -15.18 -0.47 -7.23
N GLY A 79 -15.99 0.55 -7.54
CA GLY A 79 -15.61 1.66 -8.41
C GLY A 79 -14.43 2.46 -7.86
N TYR A 80 -14.48 2.85 -6.59
CA TYR A 80 -13.37 3.56 -5.93
C TYR A 80 -12.12 2.68 -5.78
N ALA A 81 -12.31 1.40 -5.45
CA ALA A 81 -11.21 0.45 -5.39
C ALA A 81 -10.52 0.29 -6.76
N TRP A 82 -11.29 0.18 -7.83
CA TRP A 82 -10.76 0.13 -9.19
C TRP A 82 -10.02 1.39 -9.58
N TYR A 83 -10.57 2.55 -9.24
CA TYR A 83 -9.91 3.84 -9.46
C TYR A 83 -8.56 3.90 -8.74
N THR A 84 -8.53 3.58 -7.45
CA THR A 84 -7.30 3.57 -6.64
C THR A 84 -6.29 2.56 -7.17
N PHE A 85 -6.76 1.36 -7.56
CA PHE A 85 -5.90 0.32 -8.13
C PHE A 85 -5.20 0.79 -9.42
N ARG A 86 -5.93 1.42 -10.33
CA ARG A 86 -5.33 1.95 -11.59
C ARG A 86 -4.24 2.99 -11.30
N LEU A 87 -4.50 3.91 -10.37
CA LEU A 87 -3.51 4.94 -10.01
C LEU A 87 -2.28 4.33 -9.34
N SER A 88 -2.49 3.37 -8.45
CA SER A 88 -1.40 2.65 -7.78
C SER A 88 -0.58 1.84 -8.78
N LEU A 89 -1.23 1.22 -9.76
CA LEU A 89 -0.56 0.48 -10.83
C LEU A 89 0.30 1.40 -11.72
N LEU A 90 -0.22 2.58 -12.09
CA LEU A 90 0.54 3.59 -12.83
C LEU A 90 1.77 4.04 -12.02
N GLY A 91 1.59 4.35 -10.74
CA GLY A 91 2.69 4.72 -9.86
C GLY A 91 3.70 3.59 -9.69
N TRP A 92 3.24 2.35 -9.55
CA TRP A 92 4.11 1.18 -9.49
C TRP A 92 4.95 1.01 -10.77
N VAL A 93 4.33 1.11 -11.95
CA VAL A 93 5.06 1.04 -13.23
C VAL A 93 6.13 2.14 -13.32
N LEU A 94 5.79 3.38 -12.94
CA LEU A 94 6.77 4.47 -12.89
C LEU A 94 7.92 4.17 -11.93
N GLY A 95 7.62 3.65 -10.74
CA GLY A 95 8.62 3.24 -9.76
C GLY A 95 9.51 2.09 -10.27
N VAL A 96 8.94 1.12 -10.99
CA VAL A 96 9.70 0.05 -11.64
C VAL A 96 10.64 0.60 -12.72
N VAL A 97 10.14 1.46 -13.60
CA VAL A 97 10.96 2.07 -14.65
C VAL A 97 12.12 2.86 -14.05
N VAL A 98 11.84 3.73 -13.08
CA VAL A 98 12.88 4.52 -12.39
C VAL A 98 13.86 3.59 -11.65
N GLY A 99 13.33 2.61 -10.90
CA GLY A 99 14.14 1.69 -10.11
C GLY A 99 15.08 0.83 -10.97
N VAL A 100 14.57 0.25 -12.05
CA VAL A 100 15.40 -0.53 -13.00
C VAL A 100 16.43 0.36 -13.68
N SER A 101 16.04 1.56 -14.13
CA SER A 101 16.96 2.49 -14.78
C SER A 101 18.11 2.89 -13.85
N LEU A 102 17.82 3.20 -12.59
CA LEU A 102 18.84 3.50 -11.59
C LEU A 102 19.73 2.29 -11.30
N ALA A 103 19.16 1.09 -11.20
CA ALA A 103 19.94 -0.13 -10.97
C ALA A 103 20.90 -0.43 -12.13
N VAL A 104 20.43 -0.32 -13.38
CA VAL A 104 21.27 -0.51 -14.57
C VAL A 104 22.38 0.53 -14.62
N LEU A 105 22.06 1.81 -14.36
CA LEU A 105 23.05 2.89 -14.31
C LEU A 105 24.13 2.61 -13.27
N MET A 106 23.74 2.20 -12.05
CA MET A 106 24.65 1.85 -10.96
C MET A 106 25.45 0.57 -11.26
N ALA A 107 24.86 -0.42 -11.90
CA ALA A 107 25.58 -1.63 -12.31
C ALA A 107 26.64 -1.33 -13.37
N ARG A 108 26.37 -0.40 -14.31
CA ARG A 108 27.29 -0.02 -15.38
C ARG A 108 28.42 0.89 -14.94
N PHE A 109 28.15 1.82 -14.02
CA PHE A 109 29.10 2.85 -13.60
C PHE A 109 29.33 2.79 -12.09
N LYS A 110 30.54 2.37 -11.66
CA LYS A 110 30.94 2.32 -10.24
C LYS A 110 30.84 3.68 -9.55
N PHE A 111 31.04 4.78 -10.29
CA PHE A 111 30.87 6.14 -9.76
C PHE A 111 29.40 6.42 -9.44
N ALA A 112 28.48 6.06 -10.33
CA ALA A 112 27.04 6.21 -10.11
C ALA A 112 26.58 5.38 -8.91
N GLU A 113 27.07 4.16 -8.76
CA GLU A 113 26.75 3.33 -7.61
C GLU A 113 27.19 3.98 -6.28
N ARG A 114 28.44 4.41 -6.20
CA ARG A 114 28.97 5.05 -4.98
C ARG A 114 28.26 6.36 -4.63
N GLY A 115 27.83 7.11 -5.64
CA GLY A 115 27.12 8.37 -5.46
C GLY A 115 25.63 8.20 -5.15
N LEU A 116 24.91 7.32 -5.88
CA LEU A 116 23.45 7.23 -5.80
C LEU A 116 22.96 6.24 -4.74
N LEU A 117 23.69 5.13 -4.51
CA LEU A 117 23.22 4.08 -3.59
C LEU A 117 22.94 4.59 -2.17
N PRO A 118 23.79 5.45 -1.55
CA PRO A 118 23.48 6.01 -0.25
C PRO A 118 22.17 6.80 -0.22
N TRP A 119 21.89 7.59 -1.26
CA TRP A 119 20.65 8.37 -1.38
C TRP A 119 19.43 7.50 -1.56
N VAL A 120 19.54 6.44 -2.37
CA VAL A 120 18.47 5.44 -2.53
C VAL A 120 18.15 4.78 -1.19
N ILE A 121 19.15 4.42 -0.38
CA ILE A 121 18.95 3.84 0.94
C ILE A 121 18.33 4.87 1.90
N MET A 122 18.86 6.10 1.94
CA MET A 122 18.35 7.17 2.80
C MET A 122 16.91 7.55 2.48
N SER A 123 16.47 7.44 1.24
CA SER A 123 15.07 7.72 0.87
C SER A 123 14.06 6.89 1.66
N GLN A 124 14.44 5.70 2.10
CA GLN A 124 13.58 4.81 2.91
C GLN A 124 13.48 5.21 4.38
N THR A 125 14.37 6.05 4.86
CA THR A 125 14.30 6.55 6.24
C THR A 125 13.22 7.61 6.41
N VAL A 126 12.75 8.21 5.32
CA VAL A 126 11.68 9.21 5.34
C VAL A 126 10.32 8.50 5.51
N PRO A 127 9.61 8.73 6.62
CA PRO A 127 8.32 8.09 6.83
C PRO A 127 7.30 8.58 5.81
N LEU A 128 6.68 7.65 5.08
CA LEU A 128 5.68 7.97 4.05
C LEU A 128 4.52 8.81 4.59
N ILE A 129 4.14 8.58 5.84
CA ILE A 129 3.07 9.34 6.51
C ILE A 129 3.39 10.84 6.61
N ALA A 130 4.67 11.20 6.65
CA ALA A 130 5.10 12.59 6.66
C ALA A 130 5.14 13.18 5.23
N LEU A 131 5.45 12.35 4.22
CA LEU A 131 5.50 12.79 2.81
C LEU A 131 4.11 12.96 2.18
N ALA A 132 3.16 12.10 2.53
CA ALA A 132 1.85 12.07 1.90
C ALA A 132 1.11 13.42 1.95
N PRO A 133 1.00 14.13 3.10
CA PRO A 133 0.36 15.44 3.15
C PRO A 133 1.06 16.48 2.28
N GLN A 134 2.40 16.45 2.20
CA GLN A 134 3.19 17.38 1.40
C GLN A 134 2.89 17.20 -0.10
N VAL A 135 2.97 15.96 -0.58
CA VAL A 135 2.71 15.62 -2.00
C VAL A 135 1.26 15.94 -2.39
N VAL A 136 0.31 15.67 -1.50
CA VAL A 136 -1.12 16.01 -1.72
C VAL A 136 -1.33 17.52 -1.74
N SER A 137 -0.60 18.29 -0.91
CA SER A 137 -0.73 19.76 -0.86
C SER A 137 -0.24 20.45 -2.14
N TRP A 138 0.53 19.77 -2.97
CA TRP A 138 0.96 20.30 -4.29
C TRP A 138 -0.21 20.37 -5.28
N SER A 139 -1.27 19.59 -5.07
CA SER A 139 -2.46 19.62 -5.92
C SER A 139 -3.09 21.01 -5.93
N GLY A 140 -3.20 21.59 -7.12
CA GLY A 140 -3.73 22.94 -7.34
C GLY A 140 -2.81 24.09 -6.93
N ARG A 141 -1.56 23.81 -6.47
CA ARG A 141 -0.57 24.84 -6.12
C ARG A 141 0.68 24.82 -7.00
N PHE A 142 0.99 23.67 -7.56
CA PHE A 142 2.12 23.51 -8.48
C PHE A 142 1.62 23.61 -9.92
N ASP A 143 2.01 24.68 -10.58
CA ASP A 143 1.87 24.85 -12.02
C ASP A 143 3.27 24.67 -12.63
N LEU A 144 3.45 23.58 -13.35
CA LEU A 144 4.70 23.29 -14.05
C LEU A 144 4.47 23.44 -15.56
N PHE A 145 4.89 24.56 -16.13
CA PHE A 145 4.72 24.86 -17.55
C PHE A 145 3.25 24.87 -18.04
N GLY A 146 2.29 25.34 -17.21
CA GLY A 146 0.86 25.36 -17.55
C GLY A 146 0.14 24.05 -17.25
N TRP A 147 0.82 23.09 -16.60
CA TRP A 147 0.22 21.86 -16.14
C TRP A 147 -0.03 21.90 -14.63
N GLU A 148 -1.30 22.04 -14.27
CA GLU A 148 -1.72 21.99 -12.87
C GLU A 148 -1.56 20.58 -12.31
N TRP A 149 -0.89 20.44 -11.16
CA TRP A 149 -0.69 19.15 -10.49
C TRP A 149 -2.04 18.55 -10.03
N PRO A 150 -2.54 17.48 -10.68
CA PRO A 150 -3.82 16.90 -10.30
C PRO A 150 -3.69 15.98 -9.08
N ARG A 151 -4.76 15.84 -8.31
CA ARG A 151 -4.77 14.97 -7.11
C ARG A 151 -4.37 13.53 -7.39
N TRP A 152 -4.76 13.00 -8.54
CA TRP A 152 -4.40 11.63 -8.93
C TRP A 152 -2.88 11.43 -9.10
N ALA A 153 -2.16 12.44 -9.54
CA ALA A 153 -0.71 12.38 -9.70
C ALA A 153 -0.01 12.20 -8.35
N SER A 154 -0.55 12.78 -7.26
CA SER A 154 -0.02 12.57 -5.91
C SER A 154 -0.06 11.10 -5.49
N VAL A 155 -1.13 10.37 -5.81
CA VAL A 155 -1.23 8.93 -5.54
C VAL A 155 -0.18 8.15 -6.34
N CYS A 156 -0.01 8.48 -7.62
CA CYS A 156 0.98 7.85 -8.49
C CYS A 156 2.42 8.08 -7.98
N VAL A 157 2.74 9.31 -7.56
CA VAL A 157 4.07 9.63 -7.02
C VAL A 157 4.36 8.89 -5.73
N LEU A 158 3.40 8.81 -4.80
CA LEU A 158 3.57 8.05 -3.57
C LEU A 158 3.74 6.55 -3.83
N ALA A 159 2.97 5.99 -4.76
CA ALA A 159 3.11 4.59 -5.16
C ALA A 159 4.46 4.32 -5.85
N ALA A 160 4.92 5.25 -6.72
CA ALA A 160 6.24 5.18 -7.33
C ALA A 160 7.35 5.26 -6.30
N PHE A 161 7.25 6.16 -5.31
CA PHE A 161 8.21 6.30 -4.22
C PHE A 161 8.32 5.02 -3.37
N LEU A 162 7.21 4.34 -3.10
CA LEU A 162 7.22 3.07 -2.36
C LEU A 162 7.87 1.93 -3.15
N SER A 163 7.71 1.92 -4.47
CA SER A 163 8.15 0.80 -5.31
C SER A 163 9.57 0.95 -5.86
N PHE A 164 10.06 2.18 -6.09
CA PHE A 164 11.36 2.38 -6.74
C PHE A 164 12.54 1.78 -5.96
N PHE A 165 12.55 1.91 -4.64
CA PHE A 165 13.66 1.44 -3.80
C PHE A 165 13.83 -0.08 -3.85
N PRO A 166 12.81 -0.90 -3.47
CA PRO A 166 12.95 -2.35 -3.50
C PRO A 166 13.28 -2.85 -4.92
N VAL A 167 12.75 -2.21 -5.95
CA VAL A 167 13.08 -2.53 -7.35
C VAL A 167 14.53 -2.19 -7.64
N THR A 168 14.99 -1.00 -7.28
CA THR A 168 16.39 -0.58 -7.51
C THR A 168 17.38 -1.54 -6.84
N VAL A 169 17.20 -1.79 -5.54
CA VAL A 169 18.12 -2.63 -4.77
C VAL A 169 18.03 -4.09 -5.21
N GLY A 170 16.81 -4.59 -5.43
CA GLY A 170 16.59 -5.96 -5.91
C GLY A 170 17.22 -6.21 -7.29
N THR A 171 17.00 -5.30 -8.23
CA THR A 171 17.58 -5.38 -9.59
C THR A 171 19.10 -5.24 -9.56
N LEU A 172 19.65 -4.30 -8.78
CA LEU A 172 21.10 -4.13 -8.65
C LEU A 172 21.76 -5.37 -8.07
N ARG A 173 21.18 -5.98 -7.03
CA ARG A 173 21.67 -7.25 -6.47
C ARG A 173 21.57 -8.38 -7.48
N GLY A 174 20.46 -8.47 -8.22
CA GLY A 174 20.28 -9.48 -9.27
C GLY A 174 21.32 -9.36 -10.37
N LEU A 175 21.58 -8.14 -10.87
CA LEU A 175 22.60 -7.90 -11.91
C LEU A 175 24.03 -8.24 -11.42
N LYS A 176 24.30 -8.14 -10.13
CA LYS A 176 25.60 -8.46 -9.54
C LYS A 176 25.73 -9.89 -9.01
N SER A 177 24.68 -10.69 -9.10
CA SER A 177 24.67 -12.06 -8.58
C SER A 177 25.27 -13.10 -9.53
N ALA A 178 25.72 -12.70 -10.75
CA ALA A 178 26.34 -13.63 -11.70
C ALA A 178 27.63 -14.22 -11.10
N PRO A 179 27.81 -15.56 -11.16
CA PRO A 179 29.05 -16.21 -10.70
C PRO A 179 30.25 -15.69 -11.48
N ALA A 180 31.39 -15.46 -10.79
CA ALA A 180 32.61 -14.94 -11.44
C ALA A 180 33.04 -15.81 -12.62
N ALA A 181 32.94 -17.14 -12.51
CA ALA A 181 33.24 -18.04 -13.60
C ALA A 181 32.39 -17.85 -14.86
N ALA A 182 31.10 -17.45 -14.70
CA ALA A 182 30.25 -17.15 -15.84
C ALA A 182 30.62 -15.82 -16.52
N VAL A 183 31.05 -14.83 -15.73
CA VAL A 183 31.52 -13.54 -16.26
C VAL A 183 32.86 -13.72 -16.98
N GLU A 184 33.81 -14.45 -16.41
CA GLU A 184 35.10 -14.78 -17.06
C GLU A 184 34.93 -15.54 -18.36
N LEU A 185 33.97 -16.47 -18.41
CA LEU A 185 33.64 -17.20 -19.65
C LEU A 185 33.12 -16.25 -20.73
N MET A 186 32.26 -15.30 -20.38
CA MET A 186 31.73 -14.32 -21.35
C MET A 186 32.79 -13.32 -21.81
N ASP A 187 33.75 -12.95 -20.97
CA ASP A 187 34.85 -12.08 -21.32
C ASP A 187 35.91 -12.76 -22.23
N SER A 188 35.88 -14.10 -22.32
CA SER A 188 36.79 -14.89 -23.16
C SER A 188 36.28 -15.14 -24.59
N TYR A 189 35.05 -14.75 -24.91
CA TYR A 189 34.43 -14.82 -26.24
C TYR A 189 34.28 -13.42 -26.86
#